data_4ee52d395a2e010dcf50a9b60fd62f31
#
_entry.id   4ee52d395a2e010dcf50a9b60fd62f31
#
_cell.length_a   1.000
_cell.length_b   1.000
_cell.length_c   1.000
_cell.angle_alpha   90.00
_cell.angle_beta   90.00
_cell.angle_gamma   90.00
#
_symmetry.space_group_name_H-M   'P 1'
#
loop_
_entity.id
_entity.type
_entity.pdbx_description
1 polymer ?
#
loop_
_entity_poly.entity_id
_entity_poly.type
_entity_poly.pdbx_seq_one_letter_code
_entity_poly.pdbx_strand_id
1 'polypeptide(L)'
;LIIDREKEINDFIPEEYWTIEGSFLKGKETFEASFFGINGEKHQLKSEDDVKQILSRIKGNKFEVKKVTKKERKRNPALPFTTSTLQQEAARKLNFRAKKTMMIAQQLYEGIDLGKEGTVGLITYMRTDSTRISNTAQEEAASFIGEQYGKEFLGSKRKPAKKNENAQDAHEAIMPTSVLRKP
;
A
#
# COMPACT_ATOMS: atom_id res chain seq x y z
N LEU A 1 7.07 24.91 -0.02
CA LEU A 1 7.06 23.49 0.39
C LEU A 1 8.31 23.08 1.16
N ILE A 2 9.56 23.20 0.58
CA ILE A 2 10.81 22.79 1.29
C ILE A 2 11.04 23.68 2.51
N ILE A 3 11.00 24.99 2.33
CA ILE A 3 11.18 25.99 3.41
C ILE A 3 10.08 25.83 4.48
N ASP A 4 8.85 25.56 4.09
CA ASP A 4 7.73 25.36 5.03
C ASP A 4 7.94 24.10 5.85
N ARG A 5 8.42 23.03 5.19
CA ARG A 5 8.75 21.78 5.90
C ARG A 5 9.92 21.94 6.87
N GLU A 6 10.96 22.69 6.49
CA GLU A 6 12.08 23.00 7.39
C GLU A 6 11.62 23.81 8.60
N LYS A 7 10.69 24.76 8.42
CA LYS A 7 10.09 25.47 9.55
C LYS A 7 9.32 24.52 10.48
N GLU A 8 8.46 23.66 9.92
CA GLU A 8 7.73 22.65 10.72
C GLU A 8 8.68 21.76 11.52
N ILE A 9 9.83 21.37 10.94
CA ILE A 9 10.84 20.57 11.64
C ILE A 9 11.50 21.36 12.77
N ASN A 10 11.85 22.62 12.53
CA ASN A 10 12.49 23.48 13.54
C ASN A 10 11.54 23.89 14.66
N ASP A 11 10.26 24.05 14.34
CA ASP A 11 9.22 24.46 15.30
C ASP A 11 8.63 23.24 16.05
N PHE A 12 9.06 22.00 15.70
CA PHE A 12 8.55 20.79 16.33
C PHE A 12 9.03 20.69 17.78
N ILE A 13 8.08 20.66 18.70
CA ILE A 13 8.34 20.43 20.13
C ILE A 13 8.07 18.95 20.42
N PRO A 14 9.10 18.16 20.79
CA PRO A 14 8.91 16.76 21.16
C PRO A 14 8.02 16.64 22.40
N GLU A 15 7.03 15.75 22.32
CA GLU A 15 6.19 15.40 23.45
C GLU A 15 6.55 13.99 23.94
N GLU A 16 6.78 13.86 25.25
CA GLU A 16 6.98 12.57 25.88
C GLU A 16 5.66 11.81 25.95
N TYR A 17 5.68 10.54 25.61
CA TYR A 17 4.55 9.63 25.78
C TYR A 17 5.03 8.27 26.26
N TRP A 18 4.16 7.59 26.97
CA TRP A 18 4.42 6.28 27.56
C TRP A 18 3.40 5.26 27.06
N THR A 19 3.83 4.00 26.97
CA THR A 19 2.96 2.86 26.65
C THR A 19 3.13 1.79 27.74
N ILE A 20 2.04 1.08 28.04
CA ILE A 20 2.08 -0.11 28.88
C ILE A 20 1.67 -1.28 28.02
N GLU A 21 2.52 -2.27 27.91
CA GLU A 21 2.26 -3.52 27.20
C GLU A 21 2.29 -4.67 28.19
N GLY A 22 1.34 -5.59 28.05
CA GLY A 22 1.22 -6.74 28.89
C GLY A 22 1.22 -8.02 28.06
N SER A 23 2.00 -9.01 28.48
CA SER A 23 1.94 -10.36 27.93
C SER A 23 1.09 -11.23 28.83
N PHE A 24 0.03 -11.82 28.27
CA PHE A 24 -0.96 -12.60 29.01
C PHE A 24 -0.89 -14.06 28.58
N LEU A 25 -0.96 -14.95 29.56
CA LEU A 25 -0.91 -16.39 29.36
C LEU A 25 -2.28 -17.02 29.67
N LYS A 26 -2.80 -17.82 28.73
CA LYS A 26 -3.99 -18.64 28.93
C LYS A 26 -3.70 -20.07 28.52
N GLY A 27 -3.49 -20.94 29.47
CA GLY A 27 -3.04 -22.31 29.21
C GLY A 27 -1.63 -22.31 28.60
N LYS A 28 -1.52 -22.71 27.32
CA LYS A 28 -0.25 -22.70 26.55
C LYS A 28 -0.15 -21.54 25.56
N GLU A 29 -1.20 -20.74 25.43
CA GLU A 29 -1.26 -19.63 24.47
C GLU A 29 -0.90 -18.33 25.15
N THR A 30 -0.06 -17.54 24.48
CA THR A 30 0.33 -16.21 24.93
C THR A 30 -0.23 -15.18 23.95
N PHE A 31 -0.74 -14.06 24.48
CA PHE A 31 -1.13 -12.93 23.67
C PHE A 31 -0.68 -11.62 24.31
N GLU A 32 -0.44 -10.63 23.49
CA GLU A 32 -0.02 -9.30 23.91
C GLU A 32 -1.21 -8.35 23.88
N ALA A 33 -1.25 -7.42 24.81
CA ALA A 33 -2.22 -6.34 24.83
C ALA A 33 -1.58 -5.03 25.29
N SER A 34 -2.00 -3.93 24.68
CA SER A 34 -1.55 -2.60 25.03
C SER A 34 -2.63 -1.88 25.87
N PHE A 35 -2.19 -1.06 26.81
CA PHE A 35 -3.10 -0.21 27.57
C PHE A 35 -3.83 0.75 26.64
N PHE A 36 -5.13 0.76 26.73
CA PHE A 36 -5.98 1.64 25.92
C PHE A 36 -6.47 2.85 26.73
N GLY A 37 -6.92 2.61 27.97
CA GLY A 37 -7.49 3.66 28.78
C GLY A 37 -8.26 3.16 30.00
N ILE A 38 -9.04 4.05 30.60
CA ILE A 38 -9.77 3.83 31.84
C ILE A 38 -11.27 3.95 31.56
N ASN A 39 -12.08 3.03 32.08
CA ASN A 39 -13.54 3.01 31.91
C ASN A 39 -14.03 3.03 30.44
N GLY A 40 -13.21 2.52 29.50
CA GLY A 40 -13.54 2.49 28.09
C GLY A 40 -13.16 3.76 27.32
N GLU A 41 -12.65 4.77 27.98
CA GLU A 41 -12.14 5.99 27.36
C GLU A 41 -10.64 5.92 27.17
N LYS A 42 -10.17 6.42 26.00
CA LYS A 42 -8.75 6.45 25.69
C LYS A 42 -8.03 7.40 26.65
N HIS A 43 -6.97 6.91 27.30
CA HIS A 43 -6.15 7.69 28.19
C HIS A 43 -4.69 7.69 27.71
N GLN A 44 -4.12 8.87 27.53
CA GLN A 44 -2.71 9.03 27.18
C GLN A 44 -1.86 9.09 28.45
N LEU A 45 -0.79 8.32 28.47
CA LEU A 45 0.20 8.33 29.53
C LEU A 45 1.27 9.37 29.16
N LYS A 46 1.35 10.46 29.91
CA LYS A 46 2.27 11.57 29.61
C LYS A 46 3.52 11.58 30.50
N SER A 47 3.51 10.79 31.57
CA SER A 47 4.61 10.75 32.52
C SER A 47 4.83 9.35 33.09
N GLU A 48 6.02 9.13 33.64
CA GLU A 48 6.32 7.92 34.40
C GLU A 48 5.39 7.71 35.60
N ASP A 49 4.96 8.79 36.22
CA ASP A 49 4.05 8.72 37.36
C ASP A 49 2.65 8.23 36.98
N ASP A 50 2.15 8.62 35.78
CA ASP A 50 0.91 8.07 35.22
C ASP A 50 1.02 6.56 35.08
N VAL A 51 2.16 6.08 34.51
CA VAL A 51 2.43 4.66 34.35
C VAL A 51 2.45 3.93 35.70
N LYS A 52 3.17 4.47 36.70
CA LYS A 52 3.24 3.88 38.05
C LYS A 52 1.87 3.79 38.71
N GLN A 53 1.04 4.82 38.58
CA GLN A 53 -0.33 4.81 39.12
C GLN A 53 -1.17 3.70 38.46
N ILE A 54 -1.13 3.58 37.12
CA ILE A 54 -1.87 2.52 36.42
C ILE A 54 -1.37 1.16 36.84
N LEU A 55 -0.04 0.93 36.81
CA LEU A 55 0.54 -0.35 37.22
C LEU A 55 0.17 -0.75 38.64
N SER A 56 0.16 0.20 39.60
CA SER A 56 -0.24 -0.07 40.98
C SER A 56 -1.71 -0.52 41.08
N ARG A 57 -2.59 0.05 40.25
CA ARG A 57 -4.02 -0.29 40.21
C ARG A 57 -4.31 -1.65 39.57
N ILE A 58 -3.50 -2.10 38.60
CA ILE A 58 -3.72 -3.38 37.92
C ILE A 58 -2.95 -4.53 38.57
N LYS A 59 -1.94 -4.25 39.39
CA LYS A 59 -1.12 -5.26 40.06
C LYS A 59 -1.97 -6.16 40.96
N GLY A 60 -1.86 -7.47 40.71
CA GLY A 60 -2.60 -8.49 41.49
C GLY A 60 -4.06 -8.66 41.10
N ASN A 61 -4.58 -7.89 40.18
CA ASN A 61 -5.94 -8.02 39.68
C ASN A 61 -6.07 -9.11 38.60
N LYS A 62 -7.24 -9.70 38.48
CA LYS A 62 -7.57 -10.63 37.39
C LYS A 62 -7.93 -9.84 36.12
N PHE A 63 -7.47 -10.34 35.00
CA PHE A 63 -7.79 -9.80 33.68
C PHE A 63 -8.87 -10.65 33.02
N GLU A 64 -9.80 -9.99 32.33
CA GLU A 64 -10.91 -10.62 31.65
C GLU A 64 -11.06 -10.10 30.23
N VAL A 65 -11.24 -11.02 29.27
CA VAL A 65 -11.54 -10.65 27.88
C VAL A 65 -13.03 -10.34 27.75
N LYS A 66 -13.39 -9.07 27.74
CA LYS A 66 -14.80 -8.66 27.65
C LYS A 66 -15.40 -8.82 26.25
N LYS A 67 -14.60 -8.66 25.19
CA LYS A 67 -15.11 -8.69 23.83
C LYS A 67 -14.03 -9.12 22.85
N VAL A 68 -14.40 -10.03 21.95
CA VAL A 68 -13.59 -10.41 20.80
C VAL A 68 -14.33 -9.96 19.53
N THR A 69 -13.67 -9.18 18.70
CA THR A 69 -14.23 -8.72 17.42
C THR A 69 -13.41 -9.30 16.27
N LYS A 70 -14.06 -10.12 15.45
CA LYS A 70 -13.47 -10.63 14.19
C LYS A 70 -14.06 -9.80 13.04
N LYS A 71 -13.18 -9.25 12.20
CA LYS A 71 -13.59 -8.49 11.02
C LYS A 71 -12.79 -8.95 9.81
N GLU A 72 -13.49 -9.12 8.70
CA GLU A 72 -12.85 -9.30 7.41
C GLU A 72 -12.46 -7.94 6.84
N ARG A 73 -11.23 -7.82 6.38
CA ARG A 73 -10.75 -6.62 5.70
C ARG A 73 -10.48 -6.94 4.24
N LYS A 74 -11.34 -6.44 3.37
CA LYS A 74 -11.12 -6.53 1.92
C LYS A 74 -10.02 -5.55 1.50
N ARG A 75 -9.02 -6.05 0.78
CA ARG A 75 -8.02 -5.22 0.11
C ARG A 75 -8.36 -5.16 -1.37
N ASN A 76 -8.59 -3.97 -1.88
CA ASN A 76 -8.72 -3.79 -3.31
C ASN A 76 -7.33 -3.78 -3.96
N PRO A 77 -7.18 -4.37 -5.17
CA PRO A 77 -5.92 -4.27 -5.91
C PRO A 77 -5.63 -2.80 -6.23
N ALA A 78 -4.34 -2.46 -6.34
CA ALA A 78 -3.91 -1.13 -6.72
C ALA A 78 -4.42 -0.77 -8.14
N LEU A 79 -4.46 0.52 -8.43
CA LEU A 79 -4.71 1.01 -9.79
C LEU A 79 -3.49 0.70 -10.68
N PRO A 80 -3.69 0.60 -12.01
CA PRO A 80 -2.58 0.58 -12.95
C PRO A 80 -1.68 1.79 -12.77
N PHE A 81 -0.43 1.66 -13.16
CA PHE A 81 0.55 2.70 -12.94
C PHE A 81 0.32 3.96 -13.78
N THR A 82 0.49 5.09 -13.14
CA THR A 82 0.84 6.37 -13.76
C THR A 82 2.35 6.58 -13.63
N THR A 83 2.91 7.60 -14.28
CA THR A 83 4.34 7.95 -14.13
C THR A 83 4.73 8.10 -12.66
N SER A 84 3.93 8.84 -11.88
CA SER A 84 4.26 9.10 -10.47
C SER A 84 4.16 7.85 -9.59
N THR A 85 3.14 7.02 -9.79
CA THR A 85 2.99 5.79 -9.00
C THR A 85 4.01 4.72 -9.38
N LEU A 86 4.43 4.65 -10.65
CA LEU A 86 5.54 3.80 -11.08
C LEU A 86 6.84 4.20 -10.37
N GLN A 87 7.17 5.51 -10.35
CA GLN A 87 8.36 6.00 -9.66
C GLN A 87 8.33 5.70 -8.16
N GLN A 88 7.17 5.87 -7.51
CA GLN A 88 7.00 5.58 -6.09
C GLN A 88 7.19 4.08 -5.78
N GLU A 89 6.61 3.19 -6.59
CA GLU A 89 6.78 1.75 -6.39
C GLU A 89 8.21 1.29 -6.69
N ALA A 90 8.85 1.83 -7.73
CA ALA A 90 10.23 1.55 -8.03
C ALA A 90 11.18 2.03 -6.91
N ALA A 91 10.89 3.19 -6.30
CA ALA A 91 11.65 3.67 -5.16
C ALA A 91 11.47 2.75 -3.95
N ARG A 92 10.23 2.36 -3.64
CA ARG A 92 9.92 1.53 -2.46
C ARG A 92 10.43 0.09 -2.58
N LYS A 93 10.31 -0.52 -3.77
CA LYS A 93 10.61 -1.95 -3.95
C LYS A 93 12.01 -2.22 -4.47
N LEU A 94 12.55 -1.32 -5.28
CA LEU A 94 13.82 -1.50 -5.99
C LEU A 94 14.88 -0.49 -5.59
N ASN A 95 14.53 0.46 -4.72
CA ASN A 95 15.40 1.59 -4.34
C ASN A 95 15.92 2.39 -5.55
N PHE A 96 15.09 2.52 -6.60
CA PHE A 96 15.44 3.27 -7.79
C PHE A 96 15.06 4.75 -7.63
N ARG A 97 15.98 5.63 -8.00
CA ARG A 97 15.66 7.06 -8.15
C ARG A 97 14.80 7.28 -9.40
N ALA A 98 14.02 8.36 -9.42
CA ALA A 98 13.12 8.68 -10.52
C ALA A 98 13.81 8.65 -11.90
N LYS A 99 15.03 9.21 -12.02
CA LYS A 99 15.81 9.20 -13.27
C LYS A 99 16.09 7.77 -13.76
N LYS A 100 16.53 6.88 -12.88
CA LYS A 100 16.80 5.47 -13.22
C LYS A 100 15.51 4.74 -13.61
N THR A 101 14.44 4.95 -12.88
CA THR A 101 13.11 4.38 -13.19
C THR A 101 12.67 4.76 -14.59
N MET A 102 12.74 6.05 -14.93
CA MET A 102 12.29 6.53 -16.24
C MET A 102 13.20 6.07 -17.37
N MET A 103 14.50 5.94 -17.15
CA MET A 103 15.43 5.38 -18.13
C MET A 103 15.08 3.93 -18.47
N ILE A 104 14.85 3.10 -17.45
CA ILE A 104 14.47 1.69 -17.65
C ILE A 104 13.09 1.59 -18.30
N ALA A 105 12.12 2.40 -17.86
CA ALA A 105 10.81 2.42 -18.46
C ALA A 105 10.85 2.81 -19.95
N GLN A 106 11.73 3.74 -20.32
CA GLN A 106 11.96 4.12 -21.71
C GLN A 106 12.48 2.94 -22.52
N GLN A 107 13.48 2.21 -22.01
CA GLN A 107 14.02 1.01 -22.68
C GLN A 107 12.95 -0.07 -22.85
N LEU A 108 12.14 -0.32 -21.81
CA LEU A 108 11.04 -1.29 -21.88
C LEU A 108 9.97 -0.89 -22.91
N TYR A 109 9.71 0.40 -23.07
CA TYR A 109 8.77 0.91 -24.05
C TYR A 109 9.32 0.84 -25.47
N GLU A 110 10.55 1.31 -25.69
CA GLU A 110 11.20 1.31 -27.02
C GLU A 110 11.48 -0.09 -27.54
N GLY A 111 11.66 -1.04 -26.64
CA GLY A 111 11.83 -2.45 -26.94
C GLY A 111 13.16 -3.02 -26.46
N ILE A 112 13.07 -4.27 -26.08
CA ILE A 112 14.21 -5.11 -25.70
C ILE A 112 14.30 -6.26 -26.68
N ASP A 113 15.52 -6.62 -27.05
CA ASP A 113 15.77 -7.78 -27.89
C ASP A 113 15.46 -9.07 -27.11
N LEU A 114 14.44 -9.78 -27.56
CA LEU A 114 14.00 -11.07 -27.01
C LEU A 114 14.50 -12.24 -27.83
N GLY A 115 15.58 -12.08 -28.59
CA GLY A 115 16.18 -13.11 -29.38
C GLY A 115 15.30 -13.47 -30.60
N LYS A 116 14.62 -14.63 -30.58
CA LYS A 116 13.81 -15.10 -31.70
C LYS A 116 12.61 -14.19 -32.03
N GLU A 117 12.13 -13.42 -31.07
CA GLU A 117 11.01 -12.49 -31.26
C GLU A 117 11.46 -11.10 -31.74
N GLY A 118 12.79 -10.87 -31.81
CA GLY A 118 13.34 -9.57 -32.14
C GLY A 118 13.13 -8.52 -31.04
N THR A 119 13.17 -7.25 -31.42
CA THR A 119 12.98 -6.12 -30.48
C THR A 119 11.50 -5.88 -30.24
N VAL A 120 11.08 -6.01 -28.97
CA VAL A 120 9.68 -5.92 -28.56
C VAL A 120 9.52 -4.91 -27.43
N GLY A 121 8.58 -3.97 -27.58
CA GLY A 121 8.13 -3.09 -26.51
C GLY A 121 7.33 -3.88 -25.46
N LEU A 122 7.76 -3.81 -24.21
CA LEU A 122 7.21 -4.64 -23.14
C LEU A 122 6.17 -3.92 -22.27
N ILE A 123 6.14 -2.59 -22.32
CA ILE A 123 5.17 -1.78 -21.60
C ILE A 123 4.54 -0.72 -22.52
N THR A 124 3.38 -0.22 -22.12
CA THR A 124 2.74 0.94 -22.73
C THR A 124 3.53 2.24 -22.44
N TYR A 125 3.15 3.34 -23.06
CA TYR A 125 3.85 4.61 -22.92
C TYR A 125 3.93 5.06 -21.46
N MET A 126 5.15 5.36 -20.99
CA MET A 126 5.45 5.55 -19.56
C MET A 126 5.24 6.99 -19.05
N ARG A 127 4.93 7.95 -19.92
CA ARG A 127 4.64 9.34 -19.50
C ARG A 127 3.14 9.58 -19.59
N THR A 128 2.43 9.18 -18.53
CA THR A 128 0.98 9.28 -18.45
C THR A 128 0.52 9.47 -17.00
N ASP A 129 -0.56 10.19 -16.84
CA ASP A 129 -1.31 10.33 -15.60
C ASP A 129 -2.62 9.53 -15.61
N SER A 130 -2.89 8.84 -16.73
CA SER A 130 -4.06 7.99 -16.91
C SER A 130 -3.92 6.65 -16.19
N THR A 131 -5.02 6.18 -15.62
CA THR A 131 -5.18 4.82 -15.09
C THR A 131 -6.10 3.95 -15.95
N ARG A 132 -6.41 4.42 -17.16
CA ARG A 132 -7.29 3.74 -18.11
C ARG A 132 -6.60 2.50 -18.70
N ILE A 133 -7.35 1.44 -18.87
CA ILE A 133 -6.95 0.22 -19.55
C ILE A 133 -7.91 0.01 -20.72
N SER A 134 -7.40 -0.32 -21.90
CA SER A 134 -8.24 -0.66 -23.05
C SER A 134 -9.09 -1.90 -22.80
N ASN A 135 -10.19 -2.02 -23.51
CA ASN A 135 -11.06 -3.19 -23.38
C ASN A 135 -10.33 -4.47 -23.77
N THR A 136 -9.50 -4.42 -24.82
CA THR A 136 -8.68 -5.57 -25.28
C THR A 136 -7.74 -6.07 -24.19
N ALA A 137 -7.01 -5.15 -23.53
CA ALA A 137 -6.09 -5.52 -22.44
C ALA A 137 -6.85 -6.03 -21.19
N GLN A 138 -8.05 -5.50 -20.91
CA GLN A 138 -8.90 -6.02 -19.83
C GLN A 138 -9.39 -7.45 -20.12
N GLU A 139 -9.76 -7.74 -21.35
CA GLU A 139 -10.21 -9.06 -21.78
C GLU A 139 -9.08 -10.08 -21.74
N GLU A 140 -7.88 -9.71 -22.25
CA GLU A 140 -6.70 -10.56 -22.17
C GLU A 140 -6.33 -10.87 -20.73
N ALA A 141 -6.30 -9.84 -19.85
CA ALA A 141 -6.01 -10.03 -18.43
C ALA A 141 -7.08 -10.89 -17.73
N ALA A 142 -8.36 -10.71 -18.07
CA ALA A 142 -9.44 -11.50 -17.48
C ALA A 142 -9.35 -12.98 -17.90
N SER A 143 -9.06 -13.27 -19.16
CA SER A 143 -8.85 -14.65 -19.64
C SER A 143 -7.66 -15.28 -18.93
N PHE A 144 -6.53 -14.57 -18.88
CA PHE A 144 -5.32 -15.05 -18.21
C PHE A 144 -5.57 -15.35 -16.72
N ILE A 145 -6.22 -14.44 -15.99
CA ILE A 145 -6.52 -14.64 -14.58
C ILE A 145 -7.47 -15.83 -14.40
N GLY A 146 -8.52 -15.90 -15.22
CA GLY A 146 -9.50 -16.99 -15.13
C GLY A 146 -8.90 -18.37 -15.39
N GLU A 147 -7.94 -18.47 -16.31
CA GLU A 147 -7.26 -19.71 -16.68
C GLU A 147 -6.16 -20.12 -15.68
N GLN A 148 -5.38 -19.15 -15.19
CA GLN A 148 -4.21 -19.44 -14.36
C GLN A 148 -4.54 -19.50 -12.85
N TYR A 149 -5.50 -18.71 -12.39
CA TYR A 149 -5.77 -18.54 -10.97
C TYR A 149 -7.20 -18.93 -10.56
N GLY A 150 -8.13 -18.96 -11.50
CA GLY A 150 -9.54 -19.25 -11.25
C GLY A 150 -10.45 -18.02 -11.35
N LYS A 151 -11.73 -18.28 -11.62
CA LYS A 151 -12.73 -17.22 -11.86
C LYS A 151 -13.02 -16.39 -10.60
N GLU A 152 -12.79 -16.91 -9.42
CA GLU A 152 -12.95 -16.24 -8.14
C GLU A 152 -11.96 -15.08 -7.94
N PHE A 153 -10.85 -15.07 -8.68
CA PHE A 153 -9.86 -13.98 -8.68
C PHE A 153 -10.20 -12.87 -9.68
N LEU A 154 -11.23 -13.05 -10.49
CA LEU A 154 -11.72 -12.00 -11.36
C LEU A 154 -12.38 -10.89 -10.53
N GLY A 155 -11.78 -9.72 -10.52
CA GLY A 155 -12.36 -8.54 -9.89
C GLY A 155 -13.64 -8.09 -10.61
N SER A 156 -14.51 -7.37 -9.91
CA SER A 156 -15.63 -6.67 -10.55
C SER A 156 -15.10 -5.67 -11.58
N LYS A 157 -15.75 -5.57 -12.75
CA LYS A 157 -15.43 -4.53 -13.76
C LYS A 157 -15.42 -3.17 -13.08
N ARG A 158 -14.26 -2.53 -13.02
CA ARG A 158 -14.13 -1.19 -12.45
C ARG A 158 -14.89 -0.22 -13.33
N LYS A 159 -15.71 0.61 -12.69
CA LYS A 159 -16.26 1.78 -13.38
C LYS A 159 -15.08 2.66 -13.80
N PRO A 160 -15.09 3.21 -15.03
CA PRO A 160 -14.05 4.14 -15.43
C PRO A 160 -13.94 5.26 -14.40
N ALA A 161 -12.71 5.63 -14.05
CA ALA A 161 -12.48 6.77 -13.17
C ALA A 161 -13.22 7.99 -13.74
N LYS A 162 -13.79 8.83 -12.86
CA LYS A 162 -14.40 10.09 -13.30
C LYS A 162 -13.39 10.82 -14.17
N LYS A 163 -13.82 11.24 -15.37
CA LYS A 163 -13.00 12.06 -16.27
C LYS A 163 -12.46 13.25 -15.47
N ASN A 164 -11.13 13.32 -15.32
CA ASN A 164 -10.49 14.57 -14.96
C ASN A 164 -10.55 15.45 -16.21
N GLU A 165 -11.25 16.57 -16.16
CA GLU A 165 -11.43 17.47 -17.31
C GLU A 165 -10.09 17.97 -17.91
N ASN A 166 -8.99 17.85 -17.16
CA ASN A 166 -7.64 18.23 -17.56
C ASN A 166 -6.73 17.03 -17.95
N ALA A 167 -7.22 15.79 -17.92
CA ALA A 167 -6.41 14.66 -18.35
C ALA A 167 -6.39 14.59 -19.88
N GLN A 168 -5.20 14.53 -20.47
CA GLN A 168 -5.05 14.16 -21.88
C GLN A 168 -5.57 12.74 -22.07
N ASP A 169 -6.81 12.62 -22.55
CA ASP A 169 -7.61 11.38 -22.66
C ASP A 169 -7.02 10.35 -23.66
N ALA A 170 -5.88 10.70 -24.29
CA ALA A 170 -5.26 9.90 -25.34
C ALA A 170 -4.40 8.73 -24.85
N HIS A 171 -3.92 8.78 -23.60
CA HIS A 171 -2.99 7.76 -23.09
C HIS A 171 -3.65 6.75 -22.19
N GLU A 172 -3.14 5.54 -22.23
CA GLU A 172 -3.46 4.47 -21.29
C GLU A 172 -2.53 4.50 -20.07
N ALA A 173 -2.88 3.71 -19.06
CA ALA A 173 -2.01 3.45 -17.91
C ALA A 173 -0.73 2.73 -18.34
N ILE A 174 0.31 2.80 -17.53
CA ILE A 174 1.52 2.00 -17.72
C ILE A 174 1.22 0.56 -17.30
N MET A 175 1.30 -0.35 -18.27
CA MET A 175 1.05 -1.77 -18.07
C MET A 175 1.85 -2.61 -19.07
N PRO A 176 2.00 -3.92 -18.86
CA PRO A 176 2.58 -4.79 -19.86
C PRO A 176 1.81 -4.73 -21.19
N THR A 177 2.51 -4.82 -22.31
CA THR A 177 1.89 -4.90 -23.64
C THR A 177 1.15 -6.21 -23.86
N SER A 178 1.53 -7.28 -23.16
CA SER A 178 0.78 -8.53 -23.05
C SER A 178 1.03 -9.18 -21.69
N VAL A 179 -0.04 -9.66 -21.05
CA VAL A 179 0.05 -10.42 -19.79
C VAL A 179 0.49 -11.87 -20.00
N LEU A 180 0.53 -12.33 -21.23
CA LEU A 180 0.95 -13.70 -21.58
C LEU A 180 2.47 -13.86 -21.58
N ARG A 181 3.23 -12.76 -21.66
CA ARG A 181 4.68 -12.79 -21.55
C ARG A 181 5.11 -12.95 -20.11
N LYS A 182 5.64 -14.13 -19.81
CA LYS A 182 6.25 -14.41 -18.51
C LYS A 182 7.73 -14.03 -18.57
N PRO A 183 8.31 -13.51 -17.44
CA PRO A 183 9.74 -13.26 -17.35
C PRO A 183 10.55 -14.55 -17.47
#